data_9c0790afb316750820be654477d4ba09
#
_entry.id   9c0790afb316750820be654477d4ba09
#
_cell.length_a   1.000
_cell.length_b   1.000
_cell.length_c   1.000
_cell.angle_alpha   90.00
_cell.angle_beta   90.00
_cell.angle_gamma   90.00
#
_symmetry.space_group_name_H-M   'P 1'
#
loop_
_entity.id
_entity.type
_entity.pdbx_description
1 polymer ?
#
loop_
_entity_poly.entity_id
_entity_poly.type
_entity_poly.pdbx_seq_one_letter_code
_entity_poly.pdbx_strand_id
1 'polypeptide(L)' 'MHLTLTEDEATALRDLLDGSLGDLSTEIADTDNPGYRVGLKSRRVHLQAVRAQLEGLPTV' A
#
# COMPACT_ATOMS: atom_id res chain seq x y z
N MET A 1 -4.92 17.27 -1.42
CA MET A 1 -4.98 16.59 -2.74
C MET A 1 -6.33 15.90 -2.88
N HIS A 2 -6.97 16.06 -4.02
CA HIS A 2 -8.24 15.38 -4.33
C HIS A 2 -7.98 14.32 -5.40
N LEU A 3 -8.59 13.15 -5.19
CA LEU A 3 -8.47 12.05 -6.13
C LEU A 3 -9.86 11.45 -6.36
N THR A 4 -10.26 11.38 -7.62
CA THR A 4 -11.52 10.76 -8.00
C THR A 4 -11.23 9.63 -8.99
N LEU A 5 -11.74 8.45 -8.69
CA LEU A 5 -11.48 7.25 -9.48
C LEU A 5 -12.80 6.61 -9.91
N THR A 6 -12.78 5.96 -11.07
CA THR A 6 -13.84 5.03 -11.43
C THR A 6 -13.75 3.80 -10.53
N GLU A 7 -14.81 2.98 -10.50
CA GLU A 7 -14.78 1.73 -9.75
C GLU A 7 -13.67 0.80 -10.24
N ASP A 8 -13.48 0.71 -11.55
CA ASP A 8 -12.43 -0.12 -12.12
C ASP A 8 -11.04 0.39 -11.74
N GLU A 9 -10.84 1.70 -11.75
CA GLU A 9 -9.58 2.30 -11.33
C GLU A 9 -9.30 2.07 -9.86
N ALA A 10 -10.32 2.21 -9.01
CA ALA A 10 -10.20 1.96 -7.58
C ALA A 10 -9.85 0.49 -7.31
N THR A 11 -10.46 -0.44 -8.02
CA THR A 11 -10.17 -1.86 -7.90
C THR A 11 -8.72 -2.16 -8.33
N ALA A 12 -8.28 -1.61 -9.45
CA ALA A 12 -6.93 -1.80 -9.93
C ALA A 12 -5.90 -1.27 -8.92
N LEU A 13 -6.15 -0.10 -8.35
CA LEU A 13 -5.25 0.47 -7.34
C LEU A 13 -5.24 -0.35 -6.05
N ARG A 14 -6.40 -0.81 -5.61
CA ARG A 14 -6.51 -1.69 -4.44
C ARG A 14 -5.71 -2.96 -4.63
N ASP A 15 -5.83 -3.60 -5.78
CA ASP A 15 -5.10 -4.83 -6.08
C ASP A 15 -3.59 -4.58 -6.09
N LEU A 16 -3.16 -3.46 -6.67
CA LEU A 16 -1.74 -3.08 -6.67
C LEU A 16 -1.23 -2.88 -5.24
N LEU A 17 -1.98 -2.17 -4.41
CA LEU A 17 -1.59 -1.92 -3.02
C LEU A 17 -1.52 -3.22 -2.22
N ASP A 18 -2.50 -4.10 -2.39
CA ASP A 18 -2.51 -5.38 -1.68
C ASP A 18 -1.33 -6.25 -2.09
N GLY A 19 -0.99 -6.28 -3.38
CA GLY A 19 0.19 -6.99 -3.87
C GLY A 19 1.48 -6.41 -3.30
N SER A 20 1.62 -5.09 -3.32
CA SER A 20 2.80 -4.40 -2.77
C SER A 20 2.94 -4.62 -1.27
N LEU A 21 1.84 -4.60 -0.53
CA LEU A 21 1.85 -4.84 0.92
C LEU A 21 2.29 -6.28 1.23
N GLY A 22 1.84 -7.26 0.44
CA GLY A 22 2.27 -8.64 0.57
C GLY A 22 3.77 -8.80 0.32
N ASP A 23 4.27 -8.19 -0.75
CA ASP A 23 5.70 -8.23 -1.09
C ASP A 23 6.55 -7.56 0.00
N LEU A 24 6.11 -6.41 0.51
CA LEU A 24 6.82 -5.73 1.60
C LEU A 24 6.87 -6.59 2.86
N SER A 25 5.78 -7.25 3.21
CA SER A 25 5.73 -8.12 4.39
C SER A 25 6.73 -9.28 4.25
N THR A 26 6.83 -9.85 3.06
CA THR A 26 7.81 -10.91 2.78
C THR A 26 9.23 -10.38 2.90
N GLU A 27 9.54 -9.22 2.31
CA GLU A 27 10.86 -8.62 2.40
C GLU A 27 11.25 -8.29 3.84
N ILE A 28 10.31 -7.77 4.63
CA ILE A 28 10.55 -7.46 6.04
C ILE A 28 10.92 -8.72 6.81
N ALA A 29 10.25 -9.84 6.53
CA ALA A 29 10.53 -11.12 7.18
C ALA A 29 11.88 -11.69 6.75
N ASP A 30 12.28 -11.48 5.50
CA ASP A 30 13.45 -12.12 4.92
C ASP A 30 14.75 -11.33 5.09
N THR A 31 14.69 -10.03 5.34
CA THR A 31 15.89 -9.22 5.43
C THR A 31 16.58 -9.37 6.78
N ASP A 32 17.91 -9.48 6.76
CA ASP A 32 18.75 -9.49 7.96
C ASP A 32 19.31 -8.10 8.29
N ASN A 33 19.05 -7.11 7.44
CA ASN A 33 19.56 -5.75 7.63
C ASN A 33 18.56 -4.90 8.43
N PRO A 34 18.88 -4.56 9.71
CA PRO A 34 17.93 -3.80 10.54
C PRO A 34 17.57 -2.42 9.98
N GLY A 35 18.54 -1.72 9.38
CA GLY A 35 18.30 -0.41 8.80
C GLY A 35 17.35 -0.48 7.60
N TYR A 36 17.59 -1.46 6.74
CA TYR A 36 16.72 -1.70 5.58
C TYR A 36 15.31 -2.08 6.03
N ARG A 37 15.20 -2.93 7.06
CA ARG A 37 13.92 -3.36 7.61
C ARG A 37 13.10 -2.18 8.13
N VAL A 38 13.74 -1.22 8.81
CA VAL A 38 13.05 -0.01 9.30
C VAL A 38 12.45 0.77 8.14
N GLY A 39 13.19 0.93 7.05
CA GLY A 39 12.69 1.61 5.85
C GLY A 39 11.50 0.89 5.22
N LEU A 40 11.55 -0.44 5.14
CA LEU A 40 10.46 -1.25 4.61
C LEU A 40 9.21 -1.13 5.48
N LYS A 41 9.37 -1.16 6.80
CA LYS A 41 8.24 -1.00 7.73
C LYS A 41 7.59 0.37 7.61
N SER A 42 8.39 1.43 7.46
CA SER A 42 7.89 2.78 7.24
C SER A 42 7.08 2.86 5.95
N ARG A 43 7.60 2.29 4.87
CA ARG A 43 6.88 2.25 3.59
C ARG A 43 5.56 1.49 3.73
N ARG A 44 5.56 0.37 4.45
CA ARG A 44 4.34 -0.41 4.70
C ARG A 44 3.28 0.41 5.41
N VAL A 45 3.66 1.16 6.43
CA VAL A 45 2.74 2.03 7.16
C VAL A 45 2.10 3.06 6.22
N HIS A 46 2.90 3.69 5.37
CA HIS A 46 2.39 4.67 4.41
C HIS A 46 1.44 4.04 3.39
N LEU A 47 1.77 2.86 2.88
CA LEU A 47 0.90 2.17 1.92
C LEU A 47 -0.39 1.68 2.57
N GLN A 48 -0.34 1.24 3.84
CA GLN A 48 -1.54 0.88 4.59
C GLN A 48 -2.45 2.09 4.79
N ALA A 49 -1.87 3.26 5.06
CA ALA A 49 -2.62 4.51 5.20
C ALA A 49 -3.31 4.89 3.88
N VAL A 50 -2.59 4.78 2.76
CA VAL A 50 -3.16 5.03 1.43
C VAL A 50 -4.29 4.04 1.14
N ARG A 51 -4.08 2.76 1.47
CA ARG A 51 -5.10 1.72 1.28
C ARG A 51 -6.37 2.03 2.05
N ALA A 52 -6.24 2.49 3.29
CA ALA A 52 -7.37 2.88 4.12
C ALA A 52 -8.13 4.08 3.53
N GLN A 53 -7.39 5.08 3.03
CA GLN A 53 -7.99 6.24 2.39
C GLN A 53 -8.75 5.86 1.11
N LEU A 54 -8.25 4.88 0.38
CA LEU A 54 -8.87 4.41 -0.85
C LEU A 54 -10.30 3.91 -0.62
N GLU A 55 -10.55 3.27 0.52
CA GLU A 55 -11.90 2.79 0.85
C GLU A 55 -12.90 3.93 1.05
N GLY A 56 -12.42 5.11 1.42
CA GLY A 56 -13.27 6.29 1.61
C GLY A 56 -13.36 7.21 0.40
N LEU A 57 -12.67 6.89 -0.72
CA LEU A 57 -12.72 7.73 -1.90
C LEU A 57 -14.04 7.58 -2.66
N PRO A 58 -14.59 8.70 -3.16
CA PRO A 58 -15.75 8.60 -4.05
C PRO A 58 -15.34 7.96 -5.37
N THR A 59 -16.24 7.16 -5.94
CA THR A 59 -16.05 6.57 -7.25
C THR A 59 -17.07 7.11 -8.23
N VAL A 60 -16.71 7.14 -9.49
CA VAL A 60 -17.61 7.58 -10.57
C VAL A 60 -17.88 6.46 -11.56
#